data_8a520e4e7c10088e4c05fdeb896d8140
#
_entry.id   8a520e4e7c10088e4c05fdeb896d8140
#
_cell.length_a   1.000
_cell.length_b   1.000
_cell.length_c   1.000
_cell.angle_alpha   90.00
_cell.angle_beta   90.00
_cell.angle_gamma   90.00
#
_symmetry.space_group_name_H-M   'P 1'
#
loop_
_entity.id
_entity.type
_entity.pdbx_description
1 polymer ?
#
loop_
_entity_poly.entity_id
_entity_poly.type
_entity_poly.pdbx_seq_one_letter_code
_entity_poly.pdbx_strand_id
1 'polypeptide(L)'
;IVLVRVGFIGIALGALLARKRSWLISLASTSAASLAAFVSDFLLASWASGLSPGAMIARVQQAFIEAGQSTMELYQKMGVPQESLGLIRQMTELMPVWLKTFLPAVLVIGAVFSASIAYAATRWILVRMKRDVEPIPPFADWRIDWRFAWGLIGALLLAYAVPGVNLGFVRSLAVNAVAVYVMIYSLFGIAVLWSVLGSM
;
A
#
# COMPACT_ATOMS: atom_id res chain seq x y z
N ILE A 1 -13.68 -7.77 -15.73
CA ILE A 1 -12.94 -8.28 -14.56
C ILE A 1 -12.94 -7.24 -13.43
N VAL A 2 -12.50 -5.99 -13.65
CA VAL A 2 -12.43 -4.94 -12.62
C VAL A 2 -13.78 -4.69 -11.93
N LEU A 3 -14.88 -4.57 -12.70
CA LEU A 3 -16.23 -4.32 -12.16
C LEU A 3 -16.74 -5.46 -11.28
N VAL A 4 -16.44 -6.70 -11.64
CA VAL A 4 -16.82 -7.89 -10.85
C VAL A 4 -16.08 -7.88 -9.50
N ARG A 5 -14.79 -7.55 -9.51
CA ARG A 5 -13.97 -7.46 -8.32
C ARG A 5 -14.45 -6.35 -7.36
N VAL A 6 -14.67 -5.15 -7.89
CA VAL A 6 -15.16 -4.01 -7.10
C VAL A 6 -16.54 -4.31 -6.53
N GLY A 7 -17.42 -4.94 -7.33
CA GLY A 7 -18.74 -5.38 -6.87
C GLY A 7 -18.66 -6.41 -5.74
N PHE A 8 -17.80 -7.41 -5.87
CA PHE A 8 -17.62 -8.44 -4.85
C PHE A 8 -17.09 -7.87 -3.52
N ILE A 9 -16.07 -7.01 -3.58
CA ILE A 9 -15.54 -6.32 -2.39
C ILE A 9 -16.61 -5.44 -1.76
N GLY A 10 -17.40 -4.71 -2.58
CA GLY A 10 -18.48 -3.86 -2.09
C GLY A 10 -19.60 -4.63 -1.39
N ILE A 11 -20.02 -5.77 -1.94
CA ILE A 11 -21.04 -6.65 -1.32
C ILE A 11 -20.51 -7.24 -0.02
N ALA A 12 -19.27 -7.77 -0.01
CA ALA A 12 -18.66 -8.33 1.19
C ALA A 12 -18.54 -7.27 2.30
N LEU A 13 -18.10 -6.07 1.96
CA LEU A 13 -17.98 -4.94 2.88
C LEU A 13 -19.37 -4.50 3.39
N GLY A 14 -20.36 -4.38 2.49
CA GLY A 14 -21.73 -4.07 2.86
C GLY A 14 -22.31 -5.06 3.87
N ALA A 15 -22.06 -6.35 3.67
CA ALA A 15 -22.48 -7.41 4.60
C ALA A 15 -21.78 -7.31 5.97
N LEU A 16 -20.49 -6.97 6.01
CA LEU A 16 -19.75 -6.77 7.26
C LEU A 16 -20.28 -5.55 8.03
N LEU A 17 -20.52 -4.43 7.35
CA LEU A 17 -21.08 -3.22 7.95
C LEU A 17 -22.52 -3.43 8.43
N ALA A 18 -23.34 -4.15 7.68
CA ALA A 18 -24.71 -4.51 8.09
C ALA A 18 -24.74 -5.38 9.35
N ARG A 19 -23.70 -6.17 9.61
CA ARG A 19 -23.53 -6.98 10.83
C ARG A 19 -22.96 -6.19 12.00
N LYS A 20 -22.81 -4.87 11.88
CA LYS A 20 -22.26 -3.98 12.93
C LYS A 20 -20.89 -4.46 13.44
N ARG A 21 -20.06 -5.00 12.55
CA ARG A 21 -18.67 -5.33 12.89
C ARG A 21 -17.86 -4.06 13.05
N SER A 22 -16.92 -4.05 13.98
CA SER A 22 -16.10 -2.87 14.25
C SER A 22 -15.43 -2.38 12.95
N TRP A 23 -15.26 -1.08 12.84
CA TRP A 23 -14.67 -0.43 11.66
C TRP A 23 -13.28 -0.98 11.34
N LEU A 24 -12.47 -1.30 12.38
CA LEU A 24 -11.14 -1.90 12.19
C LEU A 24 -11.22 -3.31 11.59
N ILE A 25 -12.13 -4.15 12.07
CA ILE A 25 -12.33 -5.51 11.52
C ILE A 25 -12.81 -5.42 10.08
N SER A 26 -13.75 -4.52 9.79
CA SER A 26 -14.27 -4.32 8.45
C SER A 26 -13.19 -3.82 7.50
N LEU A 27 -12.36 -2.85 7.93
CA LEU A 27 -11.23 -2.33 7.15
C LEU A 27 -10.16 -3.41 6.94
N ALA A 28 -9.75 -4.13 7.98
CA ALA A 28 -8.74 -5.19 7.89
C ALA A 28 -9.20 -6.33 6.96
N SER A 29 -10.45 -6.79 7.10
CA SER A 29 -11.00 -7.84 6.23
C SER A 29 -11.09 -7.38 4.77
N THR A 30 -11.48 -6.12 4.52
CA THR A 30 -11.54 -5.57 3.17
C THR A 30 -10.15 -5.37 2.60
N SER A 31 -9.17 -4.98 3.41
CA SER A 31 -7.76 -4.87 2.97
C SER A 31 -7.19 -6.23 2.59
N ALA A 32 -7.46 -7.27 3.38
CA ALA A 32 -7.06 -8.64 3.06
C ALA A 32 -7.71 -9.14 1.76
N ALA A 33 -9.01 -8.89 1.56
CA ALA A 33 -9.70 -9.21 0.32
C ALA A 33 -9.15 -8.44 -0.88
N SER A 34 -8.82 -7.15 -0.72
CA SER A 34 -8.22 -6.33 -1.76
C SER A 34 -6.82 -6.83 -2.14
N LEU A 35 -6.01 -7.22 -1.14
CA LEU A 35 -4.69 -7.79 -1.38
C LEU A 35 -4.79 -9.13 -2.13
N ALA A 36 -5.68 -10.01 -1.71
CA ALA A 36 -5.94 -11.27 -2.40
C ALA A 36 -6.39 -11.03 -3.86
N ALA A 37 -7.23 -10.02 -4.09
CA ALA A 37 -7.66 -9.64 -5.42
C ALA A 37 -6.50 -9.12 -6.29
N PHE A 38 -5.60 -8.28 -5.75
CA PHE A 38 -4.42 -7.82 -6.48
C PHE A 38 -3.48 -8.95 -6.86
N VAL A 39 -3.22 -9.88 -5.93
CA VAL A 39 -2.40 -11.07 -6.21
C VAL A 39 -3.07 -11.94 -7.27
N SER A 40 -4.38 -12.17 -7.16
CA SER A 40 -5.13 -12.96 -8.15
C SER A 40 -5.12 -12.32 -9.53
N ASP A 41 -5.33 -11.00 -9.63
CA ASP A 41 -5.27 -10.28 -10.91
C ASP A 41 -3.88 -10.37 -11.55
N PHE A 42 -2.82 -10.25 -10.74
CA PHE A 42 -1.45 -10.39 -11.21
C PHE A 42 -1.16 -11.80 -11.74
N LEU A 43 -1.60 -12.84 -11.01
CA LEU A 43 -1.42 -14.22 -11.44
C LEU A 43 -2.24 -14.54 -12.69
N LEU A 44 -3.49 -14.06 -12.78
CA LEU A 44 -4.33 -14.20 -13.97
C LEU A 44 -3.73 -13.48 -15.19
N ALA A 45 -3.21 -12.27 -15.00
CA ALA A 45 -2.54 -11.53 -16.06
C ALA A 45 -1.26 -12.25 -16.54
N SER A 46 -0.48 -12.79 -15.60
CA SER A 46 0.69 -13.61 -15.89
C SER A 46 0.31 -14.85 -16.71
N TRP A 47 -0.70 -15.57 -16.28
CA TRP A 47 -1.21 -16.76 -16.99
C TRP A 47 -1.75 -16.41 -18.39
N ALA A 48 -2.59 -15.38 -18.49
CA ALA A 48 -3.20 -14.96 -19.76
C ALA A 48 -2.18 -14.44 -20.79
N SER A 49 -1.08 -13.86 -20.32
CA SER A 49 0.03 -13.39 -21.18
C SER A 49 1.03 -14.48 -21.53
N GLY A 50 0.95 -15.68 -20.94
CA GLY A 50 1.93 -16.73 -21.09
C GLY A 50 3.30 -16.43 -20.46
N LEU A 51 3.38 -15.35 -19.64
CA LEU A 51 4.60 -14.94 -18.97
C LEU A 51 4.66 -15.51 -17.55
N SER A 52 5.84 -15.91 -17.09
CA SER A 52 6.03 -16.21 -15.67
C SER A 52 5.85 -14.93 -14.81
N PRO A 53 5.47 -15.05 -13.52
CA PRO A 53 5.38 -13.91 -12.62
C PRO A 53 6.66 -13.04 -12.59
N GLY A 54 7.84 -13.70 -12.62
CA GLY A 54 9.13 -13.00 -12.68
C GLY A 54 9.34 -12.22 -13.98
N ALA A 55 8.96 -12.80 -15.13
CA ALA A 55 9.02 -12.12 -16.42
C ALA A 55 8.04 -10.94 -16.49
N MET A 56 6.86 -11.05 -15.86
CA MET A 56 5.92 -9.96 -15.76
C MET A 56 6.50 -8.78 -14.95
N ILE A 57 7.14 -9.06 -13.81
CA ILE A 57 7.82 -8.03 -13.01
C ILE A 57 8.93 -7.37 -13.82
N ALA A 58 9.77 -8.16 -14.52
CA ALA A 58 10.83 -7.64 -15.36
C ALA A 58 10.29 -6.72 -16.47
N ARG A 59 9.15 -7.08 -17.07
CA ARG A 59 8.49 -6.23 -18.08
C ARG A 59 8.00 -4.90 -17.51
N VAL A 60 7.44 -4.92 -16.29
CA VAL A 60 7.05 -3.69 -15.59
C VAL A 60 8.28 -2.82 -15.29
N GLN A 61 9.38 -3.42 -14.82
CA GLN A 61 10.63 -2.71 -14.58
C GLN A 61 11.17 -2.05 -15.86
N GLN A 62 11.15 -2.78 -16.96
CA GLN A 62 11.59 -2.25 -18.27
C GLN A 62 10.72 -1.07 -18.72
N ALA A 63 9.40 -1.17 -18.56
CA ALA A 63 8.51 -0.06 -18.89
C ALA A 63 8.79 1.20 -18.05
N PHE A 64 9.16 1.05 -16.76
CA PHE A 64 9.59 2.18 -15.94
C PHE A 64 10.90 2.83 -16.43
N ILE A 65 11.87 2.01 -16.86
CA ILE A 65 13.14 2.52 -17.42
C ILE A 65 12.87 3.30 -18.70
N GLU A 66 12.07 2.76 -19.61
CA GLU A 66 11.70 3.41 -20.87
C GLU A 66 10.93 4.72 -20.65
N ALA A 67 9.98 4.72 -19.70
CA ALA A 67 9.27 5.94 -19.33
C ALA A 67 10.21 7.00 -18.72
N GLY A 68 11.16 6.59 -17.89
CA GLY A 68 12.18 7.48 -17.33
C GLY A 68 13.08 8.09 -18.39
N GLN A 69 13.51 7.29 -19.36
CA GLN A 69 14.32 7.76 -20.50
C GLN A 69 13.54 8.76 -21.36
N SER A 70 12.30 8.46 -21.71
CA SER A 70 11.43 9.37 -22.46
C SER A 70 11.18 10.69 -21.71
N THR A 71 11.04 10.62 -20.39
CA THR A 71 10.91 11.81 -19.54
C THR A 71 12.18 12.66 -19.55
N MET A 72 13.35 12.02 -19.47
CA MET A 72 14.65 12.73 -19.57
C MET A 72 14.82 13.44 -20.91
N GLU A 73 14.49 12.77 -22.03
CA GLU A 73 14.55 13.37 -23.35
C GLU A 73 13.63 14.60 -23.46
N LEU A 74 12.43 14.51 -22.89
CA LEU A 74 11.49 15.63 -22.86
C LEU A 74 12.08 16.82 -22.10
N TYR A 75 12.63 16.58 -20.90
CA TYR A 75 13.21 17.64 -20.08
C TYR A 75 14.46 18.25 -20.71
N GLN A 76 15.30 17.47 -21.41
CA GLN A 76 16.41 17.99 -22.18
C GLN A 76 15.95 18.96 -23.28
N LYS A 77 14.89 18.58 -24.02
CA LYS A 77 14.28 19.44 -25.04
C LYS A 77 13.67 20.72 -24.45
N MET A 78 13.22 20.69 -23.20
CA MET A 78 12.70 21.85 -22.46
C MET A 78 13.80 22.73 -21.87
N GLY A 79 15.08 22.40 -22.04
CA GLY A 79 16.21 23.19 -21.54
C GLY A 79 16.44 23.07 -20.02
N VAL A 80 15.98 22.01 -19.40
CA VAL A 80 16.21 21.76 -17.96
C VAL A 80 17.72 21.61 -17.69
N PRO A 81 18.27 22.25 -16.63
CA PRO A 81 19.67 22.17 -16.29
C PRO A 81 20.16 20.71 -16.09
N GLN A 82 21.41 20.45 -16.54
CA GLN A 82 22.02 19.12 -16.48
C GLN A 82 22.08 18.55 -15.06
N GLU A 83 22.22 19.40 -14.04
CA GLU A 83 22.23 19.00 -12.63
C GLU A 83 20.91 18.36 -12.21
N SER A 84 19.77 18.96 -12.61
CA SER A 84 18.44 18.41 -12.35
C SER A 84 18.19 17.10 -13.13
N LEU A 85 18.71 17.00 -14.35
CA LEU A 85 18.66 15.78 -15.15
C LEU A 85 19.46 14.63 -14.51
N GLY A 86 20.57 14.93 -13.84
CA GLY A 86 21.36 13.97 -13.08
C GLY A 86 20.56 13.29 -11.97
N LEU A 87 19.76 14.05 -11.23
CA LEU A 87 18.87 13.49 -10.18
C LEU A 87 17.78 12.58 -10.76
N ILE A 88 17.16 12.98 -11.87
CA ILE A 88 16.13 12.19 -12.55
C ILE A 88 16.73 10.88 -13.06
N ARG A 89 17.94 10.94 -13.64
CA ARG A 89 18.66 9.76 -14.09
C ARG A 89 18.93 8.78 -12.94
N GLN A 90 19.46 9.28 -11.84
CA GLN A 90 19.73 8.48 -10.65
C GLN A 90 18.45 7.82 -10.11
N MET A 91 17.34 8.56 -10.05
CA MET A 91 16.03 8.00 -9.64
C MET A 91 15.56 6.91 -10.61
N THR A 92 15.70 7.12 -11.92
CA THR A 92 15.30 6.13 -12.94
C THR A 92 16.14 4.84 -12.84
N GLU A 93 17.44 4.97 -12.58
CA GLU A 93 18.34 3.82 -12.40
C GLU A 93 18.06 3.02 -11.12
N LEU A 94 17.65 3.69 -10.04
CA LEU A 94 17.32 3.06 -8.77
C LEU A 94 15.91 2.44 -8.75
N MET A 95 14.98 2.95 -9.56
CA MET A 95 13.57 2.53 -9.55
C MET A 95 13.35 1.03 -9.70
N PRO A 96 14.04 0.30 -10.61
CA PRO A 96 13.86 -1.15 -10.74
C PRO A 96 14.23 -1.92 -9.49
N VAL A 97 15.30 -1.49 -8.79
CA VAL A 97 15.75 -2.10 -7.53
C VAL A 97 14.73 -1.86 -6.44
N TRP A 98 14.24 -0.62 -6.33
CA TRP A 98 13.20 -0.23 -5.37
C TRP A 98 11.91 -0.98 -5.61
N LEU A 99 11.47 -1.05 -6.87
CA LEU A 99 10.25 -1.77 -7.22
C LEU A 99 10.35 -3.26 -6.82
N LYS A 100 11.46 -3.92 -7.15
CA LYS A 100 11.68 -5.32 -6.78
C LYS A 100 11.68 -5.53 -5.27
N THR A 101 12.32 -4.62 -4.54
CA THR A 101 12.47 -4.73 -3.08
C THR A 101 11.17 -4.45 -2.36
N PHE A 102 10.44 -3.40 -2.74
CA PHE A 102 9.28 -2.89 -2.00
C PHE A 102 7.93 -3.27 -2.62
N LEU A 103 7.91 -4.08 -3.70
CA LEU A 103 6.67 -4.52 -4.33
C LEU A 103 5.66 -5.12 -3.33
N PRO A 104 6.05 -6.01 -2.39
CA PRO A 104 5.11 -6.53 -1.41
C PRO A 104 4.52 -5.44 -0.51
N ALA A 105 5.34 -4.49 -0.03
CA ALA A 105 4.84 -3.38 0.79
C ALA A 105 3.89 -2.47 -0.01
N VAL A 106 4.22 -2.16 -1.26
CA VAL A 106 3.37 -1.35 -2.15
C VAL A 106 2.02 -2.01 -2.38
N LEU A 107 1.99 -3.34 -2.56
CA LEU A 107 0.73 -4.07 -2.71
C LEU A 107 -0.11 -4.03 -1.44
N VAL A 108 0.50 -4.20 -0.26
CA VAL A 108 -0.21 -4.10 1.03
C VAL A 108 -0.74 -2.69 1.25
N ILE A 109 0.09 -1.66 1.04
CA ILE A 109 -0.29 -0.25 1.17
C ILE A 109 -1.41 0.09 0.20
N GLY A 110 -1.30 -0.33 -1.07
CA GLY A 110 -2.33 -0.15 -2.08
C GLY A 110 -3.65 -0.85 -1.73
N ALA A 111 -3.56 -2.05 -1.13
CA ALA A 111 -4.74 -2.78 -0.67
C ALA A 111 -5.46 -2.06 0.48
N VAL A 112 -4.71 -1.55 1.47
CA VAL A 112 -5.27 -0.77 2.58
C VAL A 112 -5.90 0.52 2.07
N PHE A 113 -5.23 1.22 1.16
CA PHE A 113 -5.75 2.46 0.56
C PHE A 113 -7.03 2.20 -0.25
N SER A 114 -7.03 1.18 -1.10
CA SER A 114 -8.22 0.76 -1.86
C SER A 114 -9.38 0.37 -0.94
N ALA A 115 -9.10 -0.39 0.12
CA ALA A 115 -10.09 -0.78 1.11
C ALA A 115 -10.65 0.44 1.88
N SER A 116 -9.80 1.42 2.19
CA SER A 116 -10.23 2.66 2.87
C SER A 116 -11.20 3.46 2.02
N ILE A 117 -10.92 3.60 0.72
CA ILE A 117 -11.82 4.28 -0.22
C ILE A 117 -13.14 3.52 -0.34
N ALA A 118 -13.08 2.18 -0.53
CA ALA A 118 -14.27 1.35 -0.63
C ALA A 118 -15.11 1.41 0.64
N TYR A 119 -14.46 1.38 1.81
CA TYR A 119 -15.12 1.51 3.11
C TYR A 119 -15.83 2.87 3.24
N ALA A 120 -15.14 3.97 2.95
CA ALA A 120 -15.70 5.32 3.02
C ALA A 120 -16.91 5.48 2.08
N ALA A 121 -16.80 5.01 0.83
CA ALA A 121 -17.87 5.07 -0.16
C ALA A 121 -19.09 4.24 0.26
N THR A 122 -18.86 2.97 0.69
CA THR A 122 -19.95 2.08 1.11
C THR A 122 -20.65 2.64 2.35
N ARG A 123 -19.89 3.12 3.33
CA ARG A 123 -20.45 3.76 4.52
C ARG A 123 -21.29 4.99 4.17
N TRP A 124 -20.79 5.86 3.29
CA TRP A 124 -21.52 7.04 2.83
C TRP A 124 -22.87 6.68 2.20
N ILE A 125 -22.90 5.62 1.35
CA ILE A 125 -24.14 5.12 0.73
C ILE A 125 -25.09 4.61 1.82
N LEU A 126 -24.62 3.75 2.74
CA LEU A 126 -25.45 3.16 3.79
C LEU A 126 -26.05 4.23 4.72
N VAL A 127 -25.28 5.25 5.10
CA VAL A 127 -25.78 6.37 5.91
C VAL A 127 -26.87 7.14 5.15
N ARG A 128 -26.69 7.38 3.84
CA ARG A 128 -27.72 8.00 2.99
C ARG A 128 -29.00 7.15 2.90
N MET A 129 -28.86 5.84 2.92
CA MET A 129 -29.98 4.89 2.97
C MET A 129 -30.60 4.78 4.37
N LYS A 130 -30.20 5.64 5.31
CA LYS A 130 -30.66 5.63 6.72
C LYS A 130 -30.42 4.28 7.41
N ARG A 131 -29.38 3.54 7.01
CA ARG A 131 -28.94 2.35 7.70
C ARG A 131 -28.08 2.74 8.90
N ASP A 132 -28.33 2.06 10.02
CA ASP A 132 -27.53 2.22 11.23
C ASP A 132 -26.17 1.52 11.03
N VAL A 133 -25.10 2.31 10.90
CA VAL A 133 -23.72 1.84 10.68
C VAL A 133 -22.86 2.40 11.82
N GLU A 134 -22.00 1.55 12.37
CA GLU A 134 -21.09 1.95 13.45
C GLU A 134 -20.28 3.21 13.04
N PRO A 135 -20.24 4.25 13.89
CA PRO A 135 -19.50 5.46 13.61
C PRO A 135 -17.99 5.17 13.59
N ILE A 136 -17.28 5.79 12.64
CA ILE A 136 -15.81 5.86 12.70
C ILE A 136 -15.46 6.85 13.81
N PRO A 137 -14.60 6.51 14.76
CA PRO A 137 -14.13 7.47 15.74
C PRO A 137 -13.46 8.66 15.04
N PRO A 138 -13.53 9.87 15.60
CA PRO A 138 -12.80 11.03 15.10
C PRO A 138 -11.32 10.69 14.89
N PHE A 139 -10.71 11.26 13.86
CA PHE A 139 -9.31 10.99 13.53
C PHE A 139 -8.35 11.28 14.70
N ALA A 140 -8.68 12.31 15.49
CA ALA A 140 -7.95 12.67 16.70
C ALA A 140 -7.95 11.58 17.80
N ASP A 141 -8.91 10.66 17.77
CA ASP A 141 -9.05 9.57 18.76
C ASP A 141 -8.41 8.27 18.29
N TRP A 142 -7.82 8.25 17.10
CA TRP A 142 -7.16 7.07 16.58
C TRP A 142 -5.91 6.79 17.41
N ARG A 143 -5.86 5.59 17.99
CA ARG A 143 -4.74 5.13 18.82
C ARG A 143 -4.31 3.74 18.40
N ILE A 144 -3.01 3.51 18.40
CA ILE A 144 -2.40 2.19 18.21
C ILE A 144 -2.06 1.62 19.59
N ASP A 145 -2.38 0.34 19.82
CA ASP A 145 -1.91 -0.38 21.00
C ASP A 145 -0.36 -0.43 20.97
N TRP A 146 0.25 -0.12 22.10
CA TRP A 146 1.71 -0.12 22.26
C TRP A 146 2.35 -1.47 21.86
N ARG A 147 1.61 -2.57 21.98
CA ARG A 147 2.05 -3.92 21.56
C ARG A 147 2.41 -3.99 20.08
N PHE A 148 1.83 -3.14 19.26
CA PHE A 148 2.19 -3.03 17.85
C PHE A 148 3.64 -2.60 17.63
N ALA A 149 4.25 -1.89 18.62
CA ALA A 149 5.66 -1.50 18.56
C ALA A 149 6.60 -2.72 18.55
N TRP A 150 6.25 -3.82 19.21
CA TRP A 150 7.05 -5.03 19.19
C TRP A 150 7.19 -5.65 17.80
N GLY A 151 6.13 -5.56 16.98
CA GLY A 151 6.19 -5.98 15.59
C GLY A 151 7.18 -5.16 14.77
N LEU A 152 7.19 -3.84 14.95
CA LEU A 152 8.18 -2.94 14.31
C LEU A 152 9.60 -3.26 14.79
N ILE A 153 9.81 -3.40 16.10
CA ILE A 153 11.11 -3.74 16.68
C ILE A 153 11.61 -5.08 16.09
N GLY A 154 10.78 -6.10 16.07
CA GLY A 154 11.11 -7.39 15.48
C GLY A 154 11.46 -7.29 14.00
N ALA A 155 10.69 -6.52 13.22
CA ALA A 155 10.96 -6.29 11.82
C ALA A 155 12.30 -5.55 11.60
N LEU A 156 12.60 -4.52 12.40
CA LEU A 156 13.88 -3.79 12.37
C LEU A 156 15.06 -4.71 12.71
N LEU A 157 14.94 -5.52 13.75
CA LEU A 157 15.99 -6.48 14.13
C LEU A 157 16.26 -7.46 13.00
N LEU A 158 15.23 -8.05 12.39
CA LEU A 158 15.37 -8.99 11.28
C LEU A 158 15.89 -8.33 10.00
N ALA A 159 15.55 -7.06 9.76
CA ALA A 159 16.00 -6.33 8.58
C ALA A 159 17.48 -5.91 8.68
N TYR A 160 17.94 -5.49 9.86
CA TYR A 160 19.20 -4.75 9.99
C TYR A 160 20.20 -5.31 11.03
N ALA A 161 19.74 -5.99 12.09
CA ALA A 161 20.59 -6.34 13.24
C ALA A 161 21.25 -7.73 13.14
N VAL A 162 20.99 -8.54 12.12
CA VAL A 162 21.59 -9.87 11.96
C VAL A 162 22.58 -9.88 10.79
N PRO A 163 23.83 -9.38 11.00
CA PRO A 163 24.87 -9.46 9.99
C PRO A 163 25.34 -10.91 9.81
N GLY A 164 25.62 -11.31 8.58
CA GLY A 164 26.26 -12.61 8.27
C GLY A 164 25.31 -13.80 8.13
N VAL A 165 24.03 -13.69 8.43
CA VAL A 165 23.04 -14.73 8.14
C VAL A 165 22.36 -14.44 6.80
N ASN A 166 22.40 -15.41 5.88
CA ASN A 166 21.74 -15.27 4.59
C ASN A 166 20.21 -15.47 4.76
N LEU A 167 19.56 -14.44 5.33
CA LEU A 167 18.12 -14.41 5.57
C LEU A 167 17.32 -13.95 4.34
N GLY A 168 17.86 -14.07 3.12
CA GLY A 168 17.33 -13.57 1.85
C GLY A 168 15.84 -13.20 1.83
N PHE A 169 14.96 -14.20 1.89
CA PHE A 169 13.50 -14.00 1.89
C PHE A 169 12.99 -13.34 3.18
N VAL A 170 13.48 -13.79 4.35
CA VAL A 170 13.05 -13.25 5.67
C VAL A 170 13.43 -11.78 5.79
N ARG A 171 14.64 -11.41 5.35
CA ARG A 171 15.10 -10.01 5.33
C ARG A 171 14.23 -9.16 4.41
N SER A 172 13.89 -9.68 3.22
CA SER A 172 12.99 -8.98 2.31
C SER A 172 11.62 -8.75 2.93
N LEU A 173 11.04 -9.76 3.58
CA LEU A 173 9.78 -9.61 4.31
C LEU A 173 9.89 -8.58 5.44
N ALA A 174 10.98 -8.61 6.21
CA ALA A 174 11.20 -7.69 7.32
C ALA A 174 11.31 -6.23 6.84
N VAL A 175 12.07 -5.96 5.77
CA VAL A 175 12.18 -4.62 5.17
C VAL A 175 10.82 -4.12 4.69
N ASN A 176 10.03 -4.99 4.06
CA ASN A 176 8.67 -4.64 3.62
C ASN A 176 7.74 -4.40 4.81
N ALA A 177 7.85 -5.19 5.88
CA ALA A 177 7.09 -4.97 7.11
C ALA A 177 7.44 -3.61 7.72
N VAL A 178 8.73 -3.25 7.81
CA VAL A 178 9.16 -1.93 8.27
C VAL A 178 8.50 -0.82 7.45
N ALA A 179 8.48 -0.92 6.13
CA ALA A 179 7.84 0.08 5.26
C ALA A 179 6.34 0.25 5.57
N VAL A 180 5.62 -0.85 5.77
CA VAL A 180 4.20 -0.83 6.16
C VAL A 180 4.02 -0.22 7.55
N TYR A 181 4.86 -0.60 8.52
CA TYR A 181 4.81 -0.02 9.87
C TYR A 181 5.07 1.49 9.86
N VAL A 182 6.07 1.95 9.11
CA VAL A 182 6.37 3.39 8.96
C VAL A 182 5.15 4.13 8.44
N MET A 183 4.47 3.61 7.42
CA MET A 183 3.25 4.22 6.91
C MET A 183 2.15 4.27 7.98
N ILE A 184 1.90 3.16 8.70
CA ILE A 184 0.89 3.10 9.75
C ILE A 184 1.22 4.12 10.85
N TYR A 185 2.45 4.13 11.37
CA TYR A 185 2.86 5.07 12.42
C TYR A 185 2.82 6.53 11.95
N SER A 186 3.11 6.81 10.69
CA SER A 186 2.97 8.15 10.11
C SER A 186 1.53 8.64 10.16
N LEU A 187 0.56 7.79 9.78
CA LEU A 187 -0.86 8.13 9.85
C LEU A 187 -1.32 8.42 11.28
N PHE A 188 -0.93 7.57 12.23
CA PHE A 188 -1.29 7.78 13.63
C PHE A 188 -0.54 8.95 14.26
N GLY A 189 0.72 9.20 13.85
CA GLY A 189 1.46 10.40 14.25
C GLY A 189 0.76 11.68 13.81
N ILE A 190 0.24 11.71 12.57
CA ILE A 190 -0.58 12.84 12.09
C ILE A 190 -1.86 12.99 12.91
N ALA A 191 -2.52 11.88 13.29
CA ALA A 191 -3.70 11.92 14.15
C ALA A 191 -3.42 12.54 15.52
N VAL A 192 -2.29 12.19 16.13
CA VAL A 192 -1.85 12.79 17.40
C VAL A 192 -1.57 14.28 17.25
N LEU A 193 -0.85 14.68 16.20
CA LEU A 193 -0.58 16.10 15.92
C LEU A 193 -1.89 16.87 15.72
N TRP A 194 -2.85 16.30 14.99
CA TRP A 194 -4.15 16.90 14.78
C TRP A 194 -4.94 17.09 16.10
N SER A 195 -4.85 16.10 17.00
CA SER A 195 -5.47 16.17 18.32
C SER A 195 -4.88 17.32 19.16
N VAL A 196 -3.55 17.47 19.14
CA VAL A 196 -2.85 18.53 19.89
C VAL A 196 -3.15 19.91 19.33
N LEU A 197 -3.11 20.07 18.01
CA LEU A 197 -3.39 21.36 17.36
C LEU A 197 -4.86 21.78 17.48
N GLY A 198 -5.78 20.81 17.46
CA GLY A 198 -7.22 21.08 17.62
C GLY A 198 -7.64 21.40 19.06
N SER A 199 -6.75 21.21 20.04
CA SER A 199 -6.97 21.55 21.45
C SER A 199 -6.42 22.94 21.84
N MET A 200 -5.72 23.62 20.94
CA MET A 200 -5.25 25.00 21.09
C MET A 200 -6.27 26.00 20.53
#